data_5563c157b59d1e5195aeb2d9e824ed67
#
_entry.id   5563c157b59d1e5195aeb2d9e824ed67
#
_cell.length_a   1.000
_cell.length_b   1.000
_cell.length_c   1.000
_cell.angle_alpha   90.00
_cell.angle_beta   90.00
_cell.angle_gamma   90.00
#
_symmetry.space_group_name_H-M   'P 1'
#
loop_
_entity.id
_entity.type
_entity.pdbx_description
1 polymer ?
#
loop_
_entity_poly.entity_id
_entity_poly.type
_entity_poly.pdbx_seq_one_letter_code
_entity_poly.pdbx_strand_id
1 'polypeptide(L)'
;MDLKKIERLIKIYRDGLLNDVLPFWLRHGIDREKGGFLTCLNRDGSLLDTDKPVWFQGRFSWLLGELYNNVEKRPEWLELCKHGVRFMEQHCFDPSDGRMWFHVNREGLPLRKRRYAFSESFAAIAYGEYAKATGESWAAEKAQHIFEIFINQNLDPKGFTPKYTNTRPAKGIGFPMIAIITAQELRGSIGMQISNAWIDRSIETILRDHYKPELKAVIETVGLGGEIYDHFDGRMLNPGHAIECAWFIMQEGQYRNNNELIKHGCQMLDWMFERGWDKQFGGILYNVDLKDLPVQEYWHDMKFWWPHNETIIASLYAYLLTGEEKYEKMHQQVHDWAYQHFPDAKFGEWYGYLHRDGSVSVPLKGNTWKGPFHLPRQQLICWRLLEAIQKKNATST
;
A
#
# COMPACT_ATOMS: atom_id res chain seq x y z
N MET A 1 16.73 -13.49 14.84
CA MET A 1 17.36 -12.13 14.73
C MET A 1 17.91 -11.76 16.08
N ASP A 2 19.19 -11.39 16.18
CA ASP A 2 19.80 -10.98 17.45
C ASP A 2 19.39 -9.54 17.87
N LEU A 3 19.57 -9.22 19.16
CA LEU A 3 19.13 -7.95 19.73
C LEU A 3 19.80 -6.73 19.08
N LYS A 4 21.12 -6.81 18.80
CA LYS A 4 21.86 -5.69 18.19
C LYS A 4 21.35 -5.39 16.79
N LYS A 5 21.02 -6.43 16.03
CA LYS A 5 20.41 -6.26 14.68
C LYS A 5 19.03 -5.64 14.77
N ILE A 6 18.21 -6.07 15.72
CA ILE A 6 16.88 -5.51 15.96
C ILE A 6 16.97 -4.01 16.27
N GLU A 7 17.81 -3.62 17.26
CA GLU A 7 18.01 -2.23 17.65
C GLU A 7 18.50 -1.35 16.50
N ARG A 8 19.45 -1.86 15.70
CA ARG A 8 19.93 -1.15 14.51
C ARG A 8 18.82 -0.93 13.49
N LEU A 9 17.99 -1.94 13.20
CA LEU A 9 16.91 -1.84 12.24
C LEU A 9 15.79 -0.93 12.75
N ILE A 10 15.44 -0.97 14.04
CA ILE A 10 14.51 -0.02 14.67
C ILE A 10 15.00 1.41 14.42
N LYS A 11 16.27 1.68 14.67
CA LYS A 11 16.84 3.00 14.45
C LYS A 11 16.74 3.41 12.98
N ILE A 12 17.10 2.53 12.03
CA ILE A 12 17.00 2.82 10.58
C ILE A 12 15.58 3.20 10.18
N TYR A 13 14.59 2.41 10.58
CA TYR A 13 13.20 2.66 10.16
C TYR A 13 12.58 3.86 10.87
N ARG A 14 12.74 3.97 12.18
CA ARG A 14 12.22 5.10 12.95
C ARG A 14 12.87 6.42 12.52
N ASP A 15 14.18 6.47 12.45
CA ASP A 15 14.92 7.69 12.12
C ASP A 15 14.74 8.04 10.63
N GLY A 16 14.65 7.05 9.74
CA GLY A 16 14.29 7.24 8.33
C GLY A 16 12.92 7.87 8.16
N LEU A 17 11.92 7.40 8.93
CA LEU A 17 10.59 7.99 8.93
C LEU A 17 10.58 9.41 9.50
N LEU A 18 11.09 9.59 10.74
CA LEU A 18 10.90 10.81 11.50
C LEU A 18 11.89 11.92 11.17
N ASN A 19 13.08 11.60 10.66
CA ASN A 19 14.16 12.56 10.41
C ASN A 19 14.48 12.77 8.91
N ASP A 20 13.92 11.93 8.00
CA ASP A 20 14.17 12.05 6.56
C ASP A 20 12.85 12.15 5.78
N VAL A 21 12.09 11.05 5.67
CA VAL A 21 10.94 10.96 4.75
C VAL A 21 9.80 11.89 5.13
N LEU A 22 9.36 11.88 6.39
CA LEU A 22 8.27 12.74 6.85
C LEU A 22 8.66 14.23 6.76
N PRO A 23 9.84 14.70 7.24
CA PRO A 23 10.27 16.08 7.06
C PRO A 23 10.35 16.54 5.61
N PHE A 24 10.74 15.68 4.67
CA PHE A 24 10.72 15.99 3.24
C PHE A 24 9.30 16.35 2.79
N TRP A 25 8.32 15.50 3.08
CA TRP A 25 6.93 15.71 2.67
C TRP A 25 6.25 16.88 3.41
N LEU A 26 6.58 17.10 4.69
CA LEU A 26 6.08 18.25 5.45
C LEU A 26 6.60 19.58 4.91
N ARG A 27 7.80 19.60 4.37
CA ARG A 27 8.43 20.80 3.79
C ARG A 27 7.90 21.10 2.38
N HIS A 28 7.77 20.07 1.54
CA HIS A 28 7.56 20.23 0.11
C HIS A 28 6.14 19.87 -0.36
N GLY A 29 5.44 19.00 0.36
CA GLY A 29 4.17 18.41 -0.06
C GLY A 29 2.91 19.13 0.45
N ILE A 30 3.02 20.18 1.27
CA ILE A 30 1.85 20.87 1.85
C ILE A 30 1.50 22.10 1.01
N ASP A 31 0.32 22.15 0.41
CA ASP A 31 -0.19 23.37 -0.23
C ASP A 31 -0.89 24.26 0.82
N ARG A 32 -0.13 25.18 1.39
CA ARG A 32 -0.63 26.10 2.43
C ARG A 32 -1.54 27.20 1.85
N GLU A 33 -1.49 27.41 0.54
CA GLU A 33 -2.26 28.48 -0.14
C GLU A 33 -3.65 27.97 -0.56
N LYS A 34 -3.72 26.79 -1.21
CA LYS A 34 -4.96 26.25 -1.78
C LYS A 34 -5.50 25.03 -1.02
N GLY A 35 -4.82 24.60 0.01
CA GLY A 35 -5.20 23.41 0.78
C GLY A 35 -4.75 22.10 0.15
N GLY A 36 -4.84 21.02 0.94
CA GLY A 36 -4.43 19.68 0.50
C GLY A 36 -2.93 19.51 0.28
N PHE A 37 -2.58 18.48 -0.48
CA PHE A 37 -1.20 18.02 -0.65
C PHE A 37 -0.77 17.99 -2.12
N LEU A 38 0.48 18.38 -2.36
CA LEU A 38 1.17 18.35 -3.65
C LEU A 38 2.17 17.21 -3.66
N THR A 39 2.07 16.30 -4.63
CA THR A 39 2.95 15.13 -4.70
C THR A 39 3.84 15.09 -5.93
N CYS A 40 3.57 15.91 -6.94
CA CYS A 40 4.39 15.95 -8.15
C CYS A 40 5.64 16.79 -7.93
N LEU A 41 6.65 16.18 -7.30
CA LEU A 41 7.87 16.85 -6.83
C LEU A 41 9.12 16.35 -7.55
N ASN A 42 9.97 17.27 -7.93
CA ASN A 42 11.30 17.01 -8.45
C ASN A 42 12.22 16.39 -7.36
N ARG A 43 13.45 16.04 -7.75
CA ARG A 43 14.46 15.46 -6.87
C ARG A 43 14.76 16.33 -5.64
N ASP A 44 14.83 17.64 -5.82
CA ASP A 44 15.13 18.62 -4.75
C ASP A 44 13.90 19.07 -3.95
N GLY A 45 12.71 18.52 -4.26
CA GLY A 45 11.44 18.91 -3.66
C GLY A 45 10.74 20.10 -4.35
N SER A 46 11.30 20.68 -5.40
CA SER A 46 10.62 21.70 -6.20
C SER A 46 9.42 21.12 -6.94
N LEU A 47 8.40 21.95 -7.19
CA LEU A 47 7.18 21.51 -7.87
C LEU A 47 7.44 21.26 -9.35
N LEU A 48 7.01 20.08 -9.83
CA LEU A 48 6.92 19.74 -11.24
C LEU A 48 5.52 19.97 -11.80
N ASP A 49 4.50 19.72 -10.99
CA ASP A 49 3.10 19.87 -11.35
C ASP A 49 2.29 20.18 -10.09
N THR A 50 1.19 20.91 -10.23
CA THR A 50 0.31 21.31 -9.14
C THR A 50 -1.00 20.55 -9.08
N ASP A 51 -1.28 19.68 -10.06
CA ASP A 51 -2.44 18.79 -9.99
C ASP A 51 -2.35 17.85 -8.79
N LYS A 52 -3.49 17.63 -8.15
CA LYS A 52 -3.58 16.86 -6.90
C LYS A 52 -4.21 15.51 -7.14
N PRO A 53 -3.42 14.41 -7.09
CA PRO A 53 -3.98 13.07 -7.04
C PRO A 53 -4.77 12.87 -5.75
N VAL A 54 -6.06 12.54 -5.86
CA VAL A 54 -6.95 12.39 -4.70
C VAL A 54 -6.52 11.24 -3.79
N TRP A 55 -5.89 10.21 -4.34
CA TRP A 55 -5.30 9.13 -3.54
C TRP A 55 -4.37 9.64 -2.45
N PHE A 56 -3.54 10.65 -2.75
CA PHE A 56 -2.58 11.17 -1.78
C PHE A 56 -3.19 12.18 -0.80
N GLN A 57 -4.34 12.75 -1.13
CA GLN A 57 -5.10 13.50 -0.13
C GLN A 57 -5.54 12.56 1.01
N GLY A 58 -6.06 11.37 0.66
CA GLY A 58 -6.40 10.34 1.65
C GLY A 58 -5.17 9.71 2.30
N ARG A 59 -4.23 9.22 1.51
CA ARG A 59 -3.05 8.47 2.01
C ARG A 59 -2.18 9.28 2.97
N PHE A 60 -1.92 10.55 2.68
CA PHE A 60 -1.11 11.36 3.57
C PHE A 60 -1.88 11.82 4.81
N SER A 61 -3.19 12.11 4.68
CA SER A 61 -4.04 12.38 5.85
C SER A 61 -4.08 11.15 6.78
N TRP A 62 -4.24 9.94 6.24
CA TRP A 62 -4.18 8.71 7.01
C TRP A 62 -2.84 8.56 7.75
N LEU A 63 -1.70 8.73 7.07
CA LEU A 63 -0.38 8.63 7.69
C LEU A 63 -0.23 9.60 8.86
N LEU A 64 -0.64 10.85 8.69
CA LEU A 64 -0.54 11.89 9.72
C LEU A 64 -1.45 11.59 10.91
N GLY A 65 -2.67 11.10 10.65
CA GLY A 65 -3.59 10.61 11.69
C GLY A 65 -3.04 9.40 12.44
N GLU A 66 -2.50 8.43 11.72
CA GLU A 66 -1.89 7.22 12.26
C GLU A 66 -0.67 7.55 13.15
N LEU A 67 0.19 8.48 12.72
CA LEU A 67 1.32 8.95 13.51
C LEU A 67 0.84 9.65 14.79
N TYR A 68 -0.16 10.53 14.68
CA TYR A 68 -0.74 11.21 15.83
C TYR A 68 -1.36 10.23 16.82
N ASN A 69 -2.14 9.26 16.33
CA ASN A 69 -2.87 8.34 17.20
C ASN A 69 -1.97 7.32 17.89
N ASN A 70 -0.91 6.86 17.21
CA ASN A 70 -0.22 5.65 17.60
C ASN A 70 1.30 5.81 17.81
N VAL A 71 1.89 6.98 17.51
CA VAL A 71 3.31 7.26 17.76
C VAL A 71 3.48 8.38 18.79
N GLU A 72 3.01 9.58 18.47
CA GLU A 72 3.14 10.73 19.37
C GLU A 72 2.02 11.75 19.10
N LYS A 73 1.41 12.30 20.16
CA LYS A 73 0.34 13.31 20.06
C LYS A 73 0.86 14.70 19.68
N ARG A 74 1.53 14.81 18.51
CA ARG A 74 2.00 16.10 18.00
C ARG A 74 0.86 16.88 17.35
N PRO A 75 0.49 18.07 17.86
CA PRO A 75 -0.62 18.85 17.32
C PRO A 75 -0.48 19.15 15.83
N GLU A 76 0.76 19.36 15.34
CA GLU A 76 1.03 19.61 13.92
C GLU A 76 0.54 18.46 13.02
N TRP A 77 0.72 17.21 13.43
CA TRP A 77 0.28 16.07 12.64
C TRP A 77 -1.25 15.99 12.54
N LEU A 78 -1.95 16.30 13.63
CA LEU A 78 -3.42 16.37 13.63
C LEU A 78 -3.93 17.53 12.76
N GLU A 79 -3.32 18.72 12.87
CA GLU A 79 -3.71 19.87 12.05
C GLU A 79 -3.50 19.60 10.54
N LEU A 80 -2.41 18.90 10.17
CA LEU A 80 -2.16 18.52 8.78
C LEU A 80 -3.06 17.36 8.32
N CYS A 81 -3.41 16.42 9.18
CA CYS A 81 -4.45 15.43 8.88
C CYS A 81 -5.78 16.14 8.56
N LYS A 82 -6.19 17.06 9.42
CA LYS A 82 -7.39 17.91 9.23
C LYS A 82 -7.32 18.75 7.96
N HIS A 83 -6.15 19.27 7.61
CA HIS A 83 -5.91 20.02 6.38
C HIS A 83 -6.25 19.19 5.14
N GLY A 84 -5.80 17.94 5.07
CA GLY A 84 -6.13 17.02 3.97
C GLY A 84 -7.61 16.59 4.00
N VAL A 85 -8.18 16.29 5.17
CA VAL A 85 -9.60 15.94 5.33
C VAL A 85 -10.50 17.09 4.85
N ARG A 86 -10.19 18.33 5.23
CA ARG A 86 -10.94 19.51 4.76
C ARG A 86 -10.86 19.69 3.25
N PHE A 87 -9.69 19.52 2.67
CA PHE A 87 -9.53 19.60 1.22
C PHE A 87 -10.35 18.53 0.50
N MET A 88 -10.33 17.29 0.99
CA MET A 88 -11.15 16.23 0.42
C MET A 88 -12.64 16.56 0.51
N GLU A 89 -13.12 17.01 1.66
CA GLU A 89 -14.53 17.35 1.86
C GLU A 89 -15.02 18.47 0.93
N GLN A 90 -14.17 19.47 0.67
CA GLN A 90 -14.53 20.64 -0.14
C GLN A 90 -14.43 20.40 -1.64
N HIS A 91 -13.51 19.51 -2.09
CA HIS A 91 -13.06 19.49 -3.49
C HIS A 91 -13.04 18.11 -4.14
N CYS A 92 -12.98 17.03 -3.35
CA CYS A 92 -12.68 15.72 -3.93
C CYS A 92 -13.91 14.86 -4.25
N PHE A 93 -15.11 15.26 -3.83
CA PHE A 93 -16.34 14.54 -4.11
C PHE A 93 -17.11 15.16 -5.27
N ASP A 94 -17.65 14.31 -6.15
CA ASP A 94 -18.59 14.71 -7.18
C ASP A 94 -19.99 14.78 -6.57
N PRO A 95 -20.64 15.96 -6.53
CA PRO A 95 -21.97 16.11 -5.93
C PRO A 95 -23.07 15.38 -6.72
N SER A 96 -22.81 14.98 -7.96
CA SER A 96 -23.81 14.30 -8.79
C SER A 96 -24.04 12.83 -8.43
N ASP A 97 -23.03 12.16 -7.88
CA ASP A 97 -23.10 10.73 -7.53
C ASP A 97 -22.41 10.35 -6.21
N GLY A 98 -21.84 11.33 -5.50
CA GLY A 98 -21.16 11.13 -4.22
C GLY A 98 -19.79 10.45 -4.32
N ARG A 99 -19.33 10.10 -5.51
CA ARG A 99 -18.04 9.48 -5.75
C ARG A 99 -16.89 10.47 -5.72
N MET A 100 -15.67 9.97 -5.53
CA MET A 100 -14.51 10.84 -5.56
C MET A 100 -13.92 10.99 -6.95
N TRP A 101 -13.35 12.15 -7.20
CA TRP A 101 -12.45 12.38 -8.32
C TRP A 101 -11.16 11.58 -8.15
N PHE A 102 -10.49 11.28 -9.26
CA PHE A 102 -9.15 10.69 -9.25
C PHE A 102 -8.07 11.78 -9.21
N HIS A 103 -8.29 12.87 -9.97
CA HIS A 103 -7.46 14.07 -9.98
C HIS A 103 -8.32 15.32 -9.90
N VAL A 104 -7.82 16.31 -9.19
CA VAL A 104 -8.28 17.69 -9.21
C VAL A 104 -7.10 18.62 -9.51
N ASN A 105 -7.35 19.82 -10.04
CA ASN A 105 -6.29 20.82 -10.20
C ASN A 105 -5.89 21.40 -8.83
N ARG A 106 -4.95 22.35 -8.81
CA ARG A 106 -4.46 22.97 -7.57
C ARG A 106 -5.58 23.60 -6.74
N GLU A 107 -6.55 24.24 -7.39
CA GLU A 107 -7.71 24.89 -6.78
C GLU A 107 -8.82 23.92 -6.34
N GLY A 108 -8.70 22.65 -6.65
CA GLY A 108 -9.70 21.64 -6.32
C GLY A 108 -10.77 21.42 -7.39
N LEU A 109 -10.62 21.99 -8.61
CA LEU A 109 -11.54 21.74 -9.71
C LEU A 109 -11.28 20.35 -10.32
N PRO A 110 -12.35 19.60 -10.71
CA PRO A 110 -12.25 18.23 -11.17
C PRO A 110 -11.54 18.12 -12.53
N LEU A 111 -10.59 17.19 -12.64
CA LEU A 111 -9.88 16.89 -13.88
C LEU A 111 -10.19 15.50 -14.40
N ARG A 112 -10.31 14.51 -13.50
CA ARG A 112 -10.39 13.11 -13.91
C ARG A 112 -11.15 12.28 -12.90
N LYS A 113 -12.00 11.37 -13.39
CA LYS A 113 -12.70 10.35 -12.61
C LYS A 113 -12.33 8.96 -13.11
N ARG A 114 -12.29 7.97 -12.23
CA ARG A 114 -12.02 6.59 -12.59
C ARG A 114 -13.22 5.68 -12.38
N ARG A 115 -13.25 4.58 -13.12
CA ARG A 115 -14.22 3.52 -12.94
C ARG A 115 -14.15 2.91 -11.54
N TYR A 116 -12.94 2.64 -11.06
CA TYR A 116 -12.72 2.06 -9.73
C TYR A 116 -12.68 3.12 -8.65
N ALA A 117 -13.24 2.79 -7.49
CA ALA A 117 -13.39 3.67 -6.34
C ALA A 117 -12.21 3.55 -5.35
N PHE A 118 -10.95 3.50 -5.81
CA PHE A 118 -9.81 3.41 -4.89
C PHE A 118 -9.47 4.74 -4.20
N SER A 119 -9.87 5.88 -4.76
CA SER A 119 -9.79 7.15 -4.03
C SER A 119 -10.61 7.10 -2.76
N GLU A 120 -11.78 6.51 -2.85
CA GLU A 120 -12.72 6.30 -1.74
C GLU A 120 -12.12 5.41 -0.64
N SER A 121 -11.37 4.35 -0.98
CA SER A 121 -10.73 3.50 0.05
C SER A 121 -9.71 4.27 0.88
N PHE A 122 -8.88 5.09 0.24
CA PHE A 122 -7.88 5.90 0.95
C PHE A 122 -8.48 7.07 1.73
N ALA A 123 -9.57 7.65 1.24
CA ALA A 123 -10.31 8.63 1.99
C ALA A 123 -10.98 7.99 3.21
N ALA A 124 -11.62 6.84 3.08
CA ALA A 124 -12.27 6.15 4.19
C ALA A 124 -11.32 5.95 5.37
N ILE A 125 -10.11 5.43 5.14
CA ILE A 125 -9.12 5.24 6.22
C ILE A 125 -8.62 6.57 6.81
N ALA A 126 -8.50 7.62 6.00
CA ALA A 126 -8.13 8.95 6.48
C ALA A 126 -9.19 9.57 7.41
N TYR A 127 -10.46 9.49 7.02
CA TYR A 127 -11.57 9.93 7.88
C TYR A 127 -11.68 9.06 9.13
N GLY A 128 -11.39 7.76 9.05
CA GLY A 128 -11.33 6.85 10.20
C GLY A 128 -10.27 7.26 11.22
N GLU A 129 -9.04 7.51 10.79
CA GLU A 129 -7.96 7.97 11.67
C GLU A 129 -8.21 9.38 12.22
N TYR A 130 -8.80 10.28 11.42
CA TYR A 130 -9.22 11.59 11.90
C TYR A 130 -10.30 11.49 12.98
N ALA A 131 -11.33 10.64 12.78
CA ALA A 131 -12.37 10.39 13.77
C ALA A 131 -11.80 9.84 15.07
N LYS A 132 -10.86 8.88 15.00
CA LYS A 132 -10.16 8.32 16.17
C LYS A 132 -9.36 9.40 16.92
N ALA A 133 -8.73 10.32 16.20
CA ALA A 133 -7.93 11.38 16.78
C ALA A 133 -8.76 12.46 17.49
N THR A 134 -9.95 12.77 16.97
CA THR A 134 -10.77 13.91 17.41
C THR A 134 -11.99 13.51 18.22
N GLY A 135 -12.49 12.28 18.07
CA GLY A 135 -13.76 11.83 18.59
C GLY A 135 -14.98 12.37 17.83
N GLU A 136 -14.79 13.00 16.68
CA GLU A 136 -15.87 13.58 15.89
C GLU A 136 -16.68 12.49 15.16
N SER A 137 -17.94 12.26 15.55
CA SER A 137 -18.80 11.19 15.00
C SER A 137 -19.08 11.32 13.52
N TRP A 138 -19.22 12.57 13.00
CA TRP A 138 -19.46 12.80 11.57
C TRP A 138 -18.36 12.22 10.69
N ALA A 139 -17.11 12.24 11.14
CA ALA A 139 -15.99 11.71 10.41
C ALA A 139 -16.02 10.16 10.38
N ALA A 140 -16.45 9.53 11.46
CA ALA A 140 -16.65 8.07 11.51
C ALA A 140 -17.79 7.63 10.58
N GLU A 141 -18.91 8.34 10.61
CA GLU A 141 -20.05 8.10 9.71
C GLU A 141 -19.65 8.29 8.24
N LYS A 142 -18.87 9.34 7.94
CA LYS A 142 -18.36 9.61 6.60
C LYS A 142 -17.39 8.49 6.15
N ALA A 143 -16.48 8.03 7.01
CA ALA A 143 -15.57 6.92 6.71
C ALA A 143 -16.34 5.65 6.33
N GLN A 144 -17.37 5.30 7.09
CA GLN A 144 -18.22 4.14 6.79
C GLN A 144 -18.99 4.32 5.48
N HIS A 145 -19.60 5.47 5.25
CA HIS A 145 -20.32 5.77 4.00
C HIS A 145 -19.41 5.69 2.78
N ILE A 146 -18.20 6.26 2.86
CA ILE A 146 -17.22 6.21 1.77
C ILE A 146 -16.79 4.76 1.51
N PHE A 147 -16.61 3.95 2.56
CA PHE A 147 -16.32 2.52 2.41
C PHE A 147 -17.44 1.79 1.66
N GLU A 148 -18.70 2.07 1.94
CA GLU A 148 -19.83 1.50 1.21
C GLU A 148 -19.81 1.90 -0.28
N ILE A 149 -19.49 3.16 -0.58
CA ILE A 149 -19.30 3.61 -1.98
C ILE A 149 -18.15 2.83 -2.64
N PHE A 150 -17.01 2.68 -1.96
CA PHE A 150 -15.85 1.91 -2.45
C PHE A 150 -16.26 0.48 -2.82
N ILE A 151 -16.97 -0.21 -1.94
CA ILE A 151 -17.43 -1.59 -2.16
C ILE A 151 -18.40 -1.66 -3.34
N ASN A 152 -19.48 -0.87 -3.29
CA ASN A 152 -20.56 -0.94 -4.26
C ASN A 152 -20.08 -0.61 -5.67
N GLN A 153 -19.23 0.41 -5.82
CA GLN A 153 -18.72 0.83 -7.12
C GLN A 153 -17.72 -0.16 -7.73
N ASN A 154 -16.95 -0.87 -6.90
CA ASN A 154 -16.03 -1.88 -7.42
C ASN A 154 -16.75 -3.19 -7.78
N LEU A 155 -17.87 -3.49 -7.11
CA LEU A 155 -18.72 -4.63 -7.47
C LEU A 155 -19.56 -4.36 -8.73
N ASP A 156 -20.10 -3.16 -8.87
CA ASP A 156 -20.93 -2.74 -10.00
C ASP A 156 -20.58 -1.28 -10.40
N PRO A 157 -19.63 -1.10 -11.32
CA PRO A 157 -19.13 0.22 -11.71
C PRO A 157 -20.12 0.98 -12.60
N LYS A 158 -21.26 1.35 -12.05
CA LYS A 158 -22.33 2.11 -12.74
C LYS A 158 -21.78 3.38 -13.41
N GLY A 159 -22.26 3.66 -14.61
CA GLY A 159 -21.88 4.85 -15.37
C GLY A 159 -20.51 4.76 -16.08
N PHE A 160 -19.82 3.61 -16.02
CA PHE A 160 -18.54 3.41 -16.70
C PHE A 160 -18.54 2.17 -17.58
N THR A 161 -17.82 2.24 -18.70
CA THR A 161 -17.59 1.09 -19.56
C THR A 161 -16.82 0.01 -18.79
N PRO A 162 -17.20 -1.27 -18.85
CA PRO A 162 -16.49 -2.37 -18.21
C PRO A 162 -15.02 -2.43 -18.65
N LYS A 163 -14.12 -2.78 -17.73
CA LYS A 163 -12.71 -3.03 -18.08
C LYS A 163 -12.59 -4.27 -18.99
N TYR A 164 -13.35 -5.29 -18.65
CA TYR A 164 -13.41 -6.54 -19.40
C TYR A 164 -14.83 -6.72 -19.95
N THR A 165 -14.93 -7.12 -21.22
CA THR A 165 -16.20 -7.38 -21.89
C THR A 165 -16.60 -8.86 -21.77
N ASN A 166 -17.81 -9.18 -22.18
CA ASN A 166 -18.31 -10.58 -22.20
C ASN A 166 -17.53 -11.48 -23.15
N THR A 167 -16.70 -10.94 -24.05
CA THR A 167 -15.83 -11.74 -24.93
C THR A 167 -14.73 -12.43 -24.13
N ARG A 168 -14.20 -11.77 -23.09
CA ARG A 168 -13.20 -12.35 -22.18
C ARG A 168 -13.41 -11.74 -20.78
N PRO A 169 -14.43 -12.21 -20.07
CA PRO A 169 -14.75 -11.66 -18.75
C PRO A 169 -13.65 -12.01 -17.75
N ALA A 170 -13.17 -11.02 -17.01
CA ALA A 170 -12.08 -11.21 -16.06
C ALA A 170 -12.25 -10.30 -14.83
N LYS A 171 -11.52 -10.64 -13.77
CA LYS A 171 -11.42 -9.87 -12.53
C LYS A 171 -9.98 -9.86 -12.02
N GLY A 172 -9.59 -8.77 -11.35
CA GLY A 172 -8.26 -8.61 -10.76
C GLY A 172 -8.26 -8.77 -9.24
N ILE A 173 -7.09 -9.08 -8.67
CA ILE A 173 -6.88 -9.21 -7.22
C ILE A 173 -6.97 -7.85 -6.49
N GLY A 174 -6.80 -6.74 -7.19
CA GLY A 174 -6.68 -5.40 -6.56
C GLY A 174 -7.88 -5.02 -5.70
N PHE A 175 -9.12 -5.30 -6.13
CA PHE A 175 -10.29 -4.97 -5.33
C PHE A 175 -10.36 -5.75 -4.01
N PRO A 176 -10.37 -7.09 -3.98
CA PRO A 176 -10.43 -7.82 -2.72
C PRO A 176 -9.21 -7.54 -1.81
N MET A 177 -8.02 -7.34 -2.37
CA MET A 177 -6.83 -6.96 -1.62
C MET A 177 -7.02 -5.63 -0.86
N ILE A 178 -7.45 -4.57 -1.56
CA ILE A 178 -7.69 -3.26 -0.95
C ILE A 178 -8.88 -3.28 0.00
N ALA A 179 -9.89 -4.11 -0.25
CA ALA A 179 -11.02 -4.27 0.67
C ALA A 179 -10.57 -4.86 2.02
N ILE A 180 -9.63 -5.81 2.04
CA ILE A 180 -9.07 -6.36 3.29
C ILE A 180 -8.46 -5.24 4.13
N ILE A 181 -7.46 -4.54 3.60
CA ILE A 181 -6.73 -3.55 4.38
C ILE A 181 -7.60 -2.36 4.77
N THR A 182 -8.48 -1.89 3.88
CA THR A 182 -9.40 -0.79 4.21
C THR A 182 -10.33 -1.18 5.36
N ALA A 183 -10.88 -2.40 5.33
CA ALA A 183 -11.74 -2.89 6.40
C ALA A 183 -10.98 -3.12 7.72
N GLN A 184 -9.72 -3.59 7.68
CA GLN A 184 -8.86 -3.74 8.86
C GLN A 184 -8.58 -2.37 9.51
N GLU A 185 -8.24 -1.36 8.71
CA GLU A 185 -8.01 0.01 9.18
C GLU A 185 -9.27 0.61 9.82
N LEU A 186 -10.43 0.46 9.20
CA LEU A 186 -11.70 0.97 9.74
C LEU A 186 -12.16 0.21 10.99
N ARG A 187 -11.87 -1.08 11.09
CA ARG A 187 -12.07 -1.84 12.31
C ARG A 187 -11.20 -1.30 13.46
N GLY A 188 -9.94 -0.98 13.16
CA GLY A 188 -8.98 -0.48 14.14
C GLY A 188 -9.20 0.98 14.55
N SER A 189 -9.70 1.82 13.66
CA SER A 189 -9.89 3.25 13.91
C SER A 189 -11.26 3.58 14.50
N ILE A 190 -12.34 3.09 13.90
CA ILE A 190 -13.74 3.43 14.28
C ILE A 190 -14.58 2.24 14.77
N GLY A 191 -13.99 1.05 14.89
CA GLY A 191 -14.71 -0.15 15.31
C GLY A 191 -15.80 -0.60 14.36
N MET A 192 -15.63 -0.39 13.03
CA MET A 192 -16.65 -0.68 12.03
C MET A 192 -17.06 -2.17 12.05
N GLN A 193 -18.33 -2.45 12.37
CA GLN A 193 -18.82 -3.81 12.61
C GLN A 193 -18.83 -4.69 11.35
N ILE A 194 -19.14 -4.12 10.18
CA ILE A 194 -19.21 -4.86 8.92
C ILE A 194 -17.83 -5.27 8.36
N SER A 195 -16.73 -4.79 8.96
CA SER A 195 -15.36 -5.06 8.52
C SER A 195 -15.07 -6.55 8.38
N ASN A 196 -15.43 -7.36 9.38
CA ASN A 196 -15.12 -8.78 9.39
C ASN A 196 -15.76 -9.51 8.20
N ALA A 197 -17.02 -9.21 7.86
CA ALA A 197 -17.71 -9.83 6.74
C ALA A 197 -17.03 -9.51 5.39
N TRP A 198 -16.54 -8.27 5.23
CA TRP A 198 -15.82 -7.89 4.00
C TRP A 198 -14.42 -8.48 3.93
N ILE A 199 -13.73 -8.60 5.06
CA ILE A 199 -12.43 -9.29 5.14
C ILE A 199 -12.61 -10.76 4.76
N ASP A 200 -13.59 -11.46 5.34
CA ASP A 200 -13.87 -12.87 5.05
C ASP A 200 -14.16 -13.11 3.58
N ARG A 201 -15.09 -12.34 3.01
CA ARG A 201 -15.44 -12.44 1.58
C ARG A 201 -14.25 -12.18 0.67
N SER A 202 -13.41 -11.22 1.02
CA SER A 202 -12.24 -10.85 0.23
C SER A 202 -11.15 -11.91 0.30
N ILE A 203 -10.84 -12.45 1.48
CA ILE A 203 -9.89 -13.54 1.66
C ILE A 203 -10.39 -14.79 0.93
N GLU A 204 -11.67 -15.16 1.08
CA GLU A 204 -12.26 -16.29 0.37
C GLU A 204 -12.10 -16.11 -1.16
N THR A 205 -12.39 -14.94 -1.68
CA THR A 205 -12.22 -14.65 -3.12
C THR A 205 -10.77 -14.82 -3.57
N ILE A 206 -9.81 -14.31 -2.79
CA ILE A 206 -8.38 -14.43 -3.13
C ILE A 206 -7.93 -15.88 -3.10
N LEU A 207 -8.27 -16.62 -2.03
CA LEU A 207 -7.84 -18.01 -1.86
C LEU A 207 -8.49 -18.95 -2.88
N ARG A 208 -9.74 -18.72 -3.27
CA ARG A 208 -10.45 -19.52 -4.26
C ARG A 208 -9.98 -19.22 -5.68
N ASP A 209 -9.83 -17.93 -6.04
CA ASP A 209 -9.72 -17.53 -7.44
C ASP A 209 -8.28 -17.18 -7.86
N HIS A 210 -7.50 -16.54 -7.02
CA HIS A 210 -6.17 -16.02 -7.35
C HIS A 210 -5.00 -16.86 -6.82
N TYR A 211 -5.17 -17.50 -5.67
CA TYR A 211 -4.16 -18.36 -5.05
C TYR A 211 -4.14 -19.73 -5.71
N LYS A 212 -3.01 -20.09 -6.36
CA LYS A 212 -2.85 -21.32 -7.15
C LYS A 212 -1.68 -22.16 -6.64
N PRO A 213 -1.92 -23.03 -5.64
CA PRO A 213 -0.84 -23.83 -5.01
C PRO A 213 -0.14 -24.76 -5.99
N GLU A 214 -0.86 -25.33 -6.95
CA GLU A 214 -0.33 -26.22 -7.99
C GLU A 214 0.68 -25.52 -8.92
N LEU A 215 0.57 -24.19 -9.07
CA LEU A 215 1.47 -23.36 -9.88
C LEU A 215 2.47 -22.59 -9.03
N LYS A 216 2.36 -22.67 -7.71
CA LYS A 216 3.11 -21.82 -6.77
C LYS A 216 3.09 -20.35 -7.21
N ALA A 217 1.87 -19.82 -7.37
CA ALA A 217 1.66 -18.47 -7.86
C ALA A 217 0.38 -17.86 -7.31
N VAL A 218 0.38 -16.51 -7.23
CA VAL A 218 -0.81 -15.70 -7.04
C VAL A 218 -1.07 -14.94 -8.33
N ILE A 219 -2.20 -15.22 -8.98
CA ILE A 219 -2.53 -14.69 -10.30
C ILE A 219 -3.15 -13.30 -10.16
N GLU A 220 -2.63 -12.31 -10.88
CA GLU A 220 -3.11 -10.92 -10.85
C GLU A 220 -4.52 -10.79 -11.46
N THR A 221 -4.75 -11.43 -12.61
CA THR A 221 -6.02 -11.38 -13.36
C THR A 221 -6.49 -12.78 -13.73
N VAL A 222 -7.73 -13.10 -13.36
CA VAL A 222 -8.36 -14.41 -13.61
C VAL A 222 -9.73 -14.25 -14.24
N GLY A 223 -10.28 -15.32 -14.79
CA GLY A 223 -11.68 -15.39 -15.19
C GLY A 223 -12.64 -15.23 -14.01
N LEU A 224 -13.93 -15.06 -14.26
CA LEU A 224 -14.93 -14.81 -13.20
C LEU A 224 -15.03 -15.97 -12.21
N GLY A 225 -14.83 -17.22 -12.64
CA GLY A 225 -14.77 -18.42 -11.81
C GLY A 225 -13.34 -18.76 -11.31
N GLY A 226 -12.36 -17.89 -11.52
CA GLY A 226 -10.97 -18.14 -11.14
C GLY A 226 -10.14 -18.87 -12.20
N GLU A 227 -10.62 -18.95 -13.44
CA GLU A 227 -9.95 -19.61 -14.56
C GLU A 227 -8.66 -18.86 -14.92
N ILE A 228 -7.60 -19.60 -15.23
CA ILE A 228 -6.34 -19.06 -15.71
C ILE A 228 -6.42 -18.88 -17.22
N TYR A 229 -6.21 -17.67 -17.69
CA TYR A 229 -6.16 -17.35 -19.11
C TYR A 229 -4.74 -17.42 -19.66
N ASP A 230 -4.52 -18.24 -20.69
CA ASP A 230 -3.22 -18.41 -21.34
C ASP A 230 -2.97 -17.31 -22.40
N HIS A 231 -2.85 -16.09 -21.94
CA HIS A 231 -2.48 -14.91 -22.72
C HIS A 231 -1.75 -13.89 -21.84
N PHE A 232 -1.24 -12.81 -22.42
CA PHE A 232 -0.43 -11.82 -21.70
C PHE A 232 -1.04 -11.36 -20.37
N ASP A 233 -2.29 -10.87 -20.38
CA ASP A 233 -2.92 -10.35 -19.13
C ASP A 233 -3.16 -11.44 -18.08
N GLY A 234 -3.51 -12.67 -18.52
CA GLY A 234 -3.80 -13.79 -17.62
C GLY A 234 -2.56 -14.46 -17.06
N ARG A 235 -1.41 -14.38 -17.76
CA ARG A 235 -0.13 -14.91 -17.29
C ARG A 235 0.71 -13.88 -16.54
N MET A 236 0.39 -12.59 -16.69
CA MET A 236 1.12 -11.54 -15.98
C MET A 236 0.90 -11.63 -14.47
N LEU A 237 1.98 -11.75 -13.74
CA LEU A 237 2.02 -11.73 -12.29
C LEU A 237 2.61 -10.40 -11.84
N ASN A 238 2.05 -9.84 -10.77
CA ASN A 238 2.64 -8.69 -10.08
C ASN A 238 3.13 -9.14 -8.69
N PRO A 239 4.44 -9.40 -8.53
CA PRO A 239 5.00 -9.82 -7.25
C PRO A 239 4.68 -8.86 -6.11
N GLY A 240 4.72 -7.55 -6.37
CA GLY A 240 4.44 -6.52 -5.38
C GLY A 240 3.02 -6.62 -4.81
N HIS A 241 1.98 -6.67 -5.65
CA HIS A 241 0.59 -6.81 -5.21
C HIS A 241 0.35 -8.12 -4.44
N ALA A 242 0.88 -9.22 -4.95
CA ALA A 242 0.70 -10.51 -4.29
C ALA A 242 1.37 -10.57 -2.91
N ILE A 243 2.56 -9.97 -2.77
CA ILE A 243 3.28 -9.88 -1.49
C ILE A 243 2.59 -8.88 -0.54
N GLU A 244 2.09 -7.76 -1.05
CA GLU A 244 1.28 -6.83 -0.26
C GLU A 244 0.02 -7.52 0.27
N CYS A 245 -0.69 -8.25 -0.57
CA CYS A 245 -1.84 -9.06 -0.17
C CYS A 245 -1.47 -10.12 0.87
N ALA A 246 -0.31 -10.74 0.74
CA ALA A 246 0.17 -11.77 1.67
C ALA A 246 0.28 -11.24 3.11
N TRP A 247 0.84 -10.05 3.32
CA TRP A 247 0.92 -9.53 4.67
C TRP A 247 -0.42 -8.99 5.20
N PHE A 248 -1.34 -8.55 4.36
CA PHE A 248 -2.72 -8.24 4.80
C PHE A 248 -3.41 -9.49 5.37
N ILE A 249 -3.23 -10.63 4.71
CA ILE A 249 -3.77 -11.92 5.18
C ILE A 249 -3.04 -12.40 6.44
N MET A 250 -1.71 -12.26 6.53
CA MET A 250 -0.96 -12.59 7.74
C MET A 250 -1.39 -11.72 8.94
N GLN A 251 -1.63 -10.44 8.73
CA GLN A 251 -2.15 -9.52 9.75
C GLN A 251 -3.51 -9.98 10.27
N GLU A 252 -4.40 -10.41 9.37
CA GLU A 252 -5.70 -10.96 9.78
C GLU A 252 -5.54 -12.28 10.54
N GLY A 253 -4.64 -13.15 10.08
CA GLY A 253 -4.29 -14.38 10.78
C GLY A 253 -3.79 -14.13 12.20
N GLN A 254 -2.95 -13.13 12.38
CA GLN A 254 -2.48 -12.70 13.72
C GLN A 254 -3.64 -12.18 14.58
N TYR A 255 -4.47 -11.30 14.04
CA TYR A 255 -5.61 -10.71 14.76
C TYR A 255 -6.60 -11.78 15.26
N ARG A 256 -6.85 -12.80 14.45
CA ARG A 256 -7.80 -13.90 14.75
C ARG A 256 -7.16 -15.13 15.43
N ASN A 257 -5.85 -15.14 15.64
CA ASN A 257 -5.09 -16.33 16.05
C ASN A 257 -5.34 -17.53 15.08
N ASN A 258 -5.41 -17.26 13.78
CA ASN A 258 -5.69 -18.23 12.75
C ASN A 258 -4.40 -18.63 11.99
N ASN A 259 -3.83 -19.79 12.35
CA ASN A 259 -2.59 -20.30 11.77
C ASN A 259 -2.72 -20.66 10.27
N GLU A 260 -3.92 -21.00 9.78
CA GLU A 260 -4.11 -21.28 8.35
C GLU A 260 -4.00 -20.03 7.51
N LEU A 261 -4.56 -18.90 7.95
CA LEU A 261 -4.37 -17.62 7.27
C LEU A 261 -2.89 -17.20 7.27
N ILE A 262 -2.19 -17.37 8.40
CA ILE A 262 -0.76 -17.12 8.47
C ILE A 262 0.00 -17.98 7.45
N LYS A 263 -0.31 -19.28 7.38
CA LYS A 263 0.29 -20.19 6.42
C LYS A 263 0.03 -19.78 4.96
N HIS A 264 -1.20 -19.41 4.61
CA HIS A 264 -1.51 -18.91 3.27
C HIS A 264 -0.73 -17.65 2.92
N GLY A 265 -0.67 -16.66 3.80
CA GLY A 265 0.12 -15.46 3.58
C GLY A 265 1.61 -15.77 3.40
N CYS A 266 2.18 -16.65 4.25
CA CYS A 266 3.57 -17.11 4.10
C CYS A 266 3.82 -17.81 2.76
N GLN A 267 2.92 -18.66 2.31
CA GLN A 267 3.06 -19.33 1.01
C GLN A 267 2.97 -18.36 -0.17
N MET A 268 2.07 -17.38 -0.11
CA MET A 268 1.99 -16.31 -1.12
C MET A 268 3.31 -15.52 -1.18
N LEU A 269 3.85 -15.15 -0.02
CA LEU A 269 5.15 -14.47 0.07
C LEU A 269 6.28 -15.32 -0.52
N ASP A 270 6.40 -16.60 -0.12
CA ASP A 270 7.45 -17.50 -0.60
C ASP A 270 7.45 -17.62 -2.12
N TRP A 271 6.27 -17.91 -2.70
CA TRP A 271 6.15 -18.12 -4.15
C TRP A 271 6.42 -16.84 -4.94
N MET A 272 5.89 -15.72 -4.48
CA MET A 272 5.99 -14.49 -5.25
C MET A 272 7.33 -13.78 -5.04
N PHE A 273 8.01 -14.03 -3.93
CA PHE A 273 9.41 -13.66 -3.76
C PHE A 273 10.32 -14.45 -4.69
N GLU A 274 10.18 -15.80 -4.75
CA GLU A 274 10.97 -16.67 -5.64
C GLU A 274 10.83 -16.27 -7.12
N ARG A 275 9.59 -15.93 -7.56
CA ARG A 275 9.30 -15.50 -8.92
C ARG A 275 9.73 -14.07 -9.22
N GLY A 276 9.60 -13.18 -8.23
CA GLY A 276 9.83 -11.74 -8.42
C GLY A 276 11.28 -11.31 -8.19
N TRP A 277 12.09 -12.09 -7.46
CA TRP A 277 13.47 -11.71 -7.18
C TRP A 277 14.35 -11.85 -8.42
N ASP A 278 14.96 -10.75 -8.85
CA ASP A 278 15.90 -10.76 -9.98
C ASP A 278 17.22 -11.45 -9.59
N LYS A 279 17.46 -12.63 -10.14
CA LYS A 279 18.66 -13.45 -9.83
C LYS A 279 19.95 -12.85 -10.39
N GLN A 280 19.86 -11.91 -11.33
CA GLN A 280 21.04 -11.29 -11.95
C GLN A 280 21.44 -9.98 -11.25
N PHE A 281 20.48 -9.11 -10.96
CA PHE A 281 20.74 -7.76 -10.42
C PHE A 281 20.21 -7.56 -9.01
N GLY A 282 19.48 -8.53 -8.47
CA GLY A 282 18.76 -8.36 -7.22
C GLY A 282 17.52 -7.46 -7.36
N GLY A 283 16.81 -7.28 -6.24
CA GLY A 283 15.58 -6.50 -6.20
C GLY A 283 14.37 -7.22 -6.81
N ILE A 284 13.19 -6.66 -6.59
CA ILE A 284 11.91 -7.21 -7.04
C ILE A 284 11.58 -6.66 -8.43
N LEU A 285 11.38 -7.55 -9.40
CA LEU A 285 10.86 -7.23 -10.73
C LEU A 285 9.41 -6.74 -10.62
N TYR A 286 9.02 -5.78 -11.45
CA TYR A 286 7.68 -5.21 -11.38
C TYR A 286 6.61 -6.20 -11.85
N ASN A 287 6.82 -6.85 -13.01
CA ASN A 287 5.96 -7.92 -13.50
C ASN A 287 6.80 -9.09 -14.01
N VAL A 288 6.24 -10.30 -13.88
CA VAL A 288 6.81 -11.53 -14.45
C VAL A 288 5.71 -12.34 -15.13
N ASP A 289 6.06 -13.21 -16.06
CA ASP A 289 5.12 -14.12 -16.72
C ASP A 289 5.03 -15.45 -15.92
N LEU A 290 3.84 -16.00 -15.81
CA LEU A 290 3.58 -17.27 -15.12
C LEU A 290 4.38 -18.46 -15.68
N LYS A 291 4.67 -18.43 -16.98
CA LYS A 291 5.38 -19.48 -17.74
C LYS A 291 6.80 -19.06 -18.14
N ASP A 292 7.33 -17.99 -17.56
CA ASP A 292 8.64 -17.41 -17.90
C ASP A 292 8.75 -16.96 -19.39
N LEU A 293 7.61 -16.63 -20.00
CA LEU A 293 7.55 -16.05 -21.34
C LEU A 293 7.76 -14.53 -21.29
N PRO A 294 8.04 -13.87 -22.43
CA PRO A 294 8.14 -12.43 -22.48
C PRO A 294 6.86 -11.73 -22.00
N VAL A 295 7.03 -10.73 -21.14
CA VAL A 295 5.95 -9.84 -20.67
C VAL A 295 5.77 -8.71 -21.69
N GLN A 296 4.52 -8.33 -21.99
CA GLN A 296 4.27 -7.24 -22.93
C GLN A 296 4.54 -5.84 -22.36
N GLU A 297 4.50 -5.69 -21.03
CA GLU A 297 4.75 -4.42 -20.34
C GLU A 297 6.25 -4.07 -20.40
N TYR A 298 6.62 -3.02 -21.10
CA TYR A 298 8.04 -2.65 -21.33
C TYR A 298 8.78 -2.20 -20.05
N TRP A 299 8.06 -1.85 -18.96
CA TRP A 299 8.63 -1.57 -17.63
C TRP A 299 8.66 -2.79 -16.70
N HIS A 300 8.37 -3.99 -17.20
CA HIS A 300 8.20 -5.20 -16.40
C HIS A 300 9.41 -5.56 -15.53
N ASP A 301 10.60 -5.28 -15.98
CA ASP A 301 11.85 -5.60 -15.29
C ASP A 301 12.43 -4.43 -14.47
N MET A 302 11.77 -3.28 -14.46
CA MET A 302 12.15 -2.15 -13.62
C MET A 302 11.96 -2.47 -12.13
N LYS A 303 12.68 -1.73 -11.29
CA LYS A 303 12.58 -1.81 -9.83
C LYS A 303 11.84 -0.60 -9.30
N PHE A 304 10.62 -0.81 -8.81
CA PHE A 304 9.82 0.24 -8.19
C PHE A 304 9.98 0.17 -6.67
N TRP A 305 9.90 1.31 -5.98
CA TRP A 305 10.07 1.44 -4.53
C TRP A 305 9.04 0.59 -3.75
N TRP A 306 7.77 0.65 -4.14
CA TRP A 306 6.69 0.08 -3.37
C TRP A 306 6.70 -1.47 -3.28
N PRO A 307 7.02 -2.26 -4.32
CA PRO A 307 7.15 -3.71 -4.17
C PRO A 307 8.24 -4.10 -3.16
N HIS A 308 9.32 -3.33 -3.10
CA HIS A 308 10.37 -3.55 -2.12
C HIS A 308 9.91 -3.21 -0.70
N ASN A 309 9.20 -2.08 -0.53
CA ASN A 309 8.61 -1.71 0.76
C ASN A 309 7.64 -2.79 1.27
N GLU A 310 6.75 -3.29 0.42
CA GLU A 310 5.78 -4.33 0.79
C GLU A 310 6.48 -5.67 1.12
N THR A 311 7.55 -6.01 0.39
CA THR A 311 8.32 -7.24 0.67
C THR A 311 9.07 -7.14 2.00
N ILE A 312 9.60 -5.96 2.35
CA ILE A 312 10.25 -5.71 3.65
C ILE A 312 9.23 -5.89 4.78
N ILE A 313 8.01 -5.37 4.63
CA ILE A 313 6.93 -5.56 5.62
C ILE A 313 6.57 -7.05 5.73
N ALA A 314 6.26 -7.68 4.60
CA ALA A 314 5.78 -9.07 4.57
C ALA A 314 6.77 -10.05 5.18
N SER A 315 8.08 -9.90 4.89
CA SER A 315 9.12 -10.76 5.43
C SER A 315 9.30 -10.61 6.95
N LEU A 316 9.17 -9.39 7.50
CA LEU A 316 9.16 -9.19 8.96
C LEU A 316 7.90 -9.74 9.63
N TYR A 317 6.72 -9.60 9.00
CA TYR A 317 5.50 -10.23 9.51
C TYR A 317 5.66 -11.75 9.57
N ALA A 318 6.10 -12.36 8.47
CA ALA A 318 6.32 -13.81 8.42
C ALA A 318 7.32 -14.26 9.51
N TYR A 319 8.42 -13.52 9.71
CA TYR A 319 9.41 -13.82 10.75
C TYR A 319 8.80 -13.69 12.16
N LEU A 320 8.08 -12.62 12.46
CA LEU A 320 7.43 -12.41 13.76
C LEU A 320 6.47 -13.57 14.09
N LEU A 321 5.68 -14.00 13.12
CA LEU A 321 4.61 -14.99 13.30
C LEU A 321 5.13 -16.42 13.39
N THR A 322 6.13 -16.76 12.56
CA THR A 322 6.64 -18.15 12.45
C THR A 322 7.96 -18.41 13.20
N GLY A 323 8.82 -17.40 13.33
CA GLY A 323 10.17 -17.54 13.83
C GLY A 323 11.14 -18.20 12.83
N GLU A 324 10.71 -18.51 11.60
CA GLU A 324 11.52 -19.21 10.62
C GLU A 324 12.67 -18.31 10.09
N GLU A 325 13.89 -18.79 10.16
CA GLU A 325 15.11 -18.06 9.75
C GLU A 325 15.09 -17.63 8.29
N LYS A 326 14.41 -18.37 7.42
CA LYS A 326 14.28 -18.00 6.00
C LYS A 326 13.68 -16.61 5.79
N TYR A 327 12.73 -16.20 6.62
CA TYR A 327 12.10 -14.87 6.53
C TYR A 327 13.00 -13.76 7.05
N GLU A 328 13.86 -14.04 8.04
CA GLU A 328 14.92 -13.12 8.43
C GLU A 328 15.92 -12.90 7.28
N LYS A 329 16.34 -13.98 6.62
CA LYS A 329 17.23 -13.91 5.45
C LYS A 329 16.57 -13.16 4.28
N MET A 330 15.30 -13.43 4.00
CA MET A 330 14.54 -12.74 2.98
C MET A 330 14.44 -11.24 3.29
N HIS A 331 14.09 -10.88 4.52
CA HIS A 331 14.07 -9.49 4.97
C HIS A 331 15.44 -8.82 4.77
N GLN A 332 16.51 -9.45 5.21
CA GLN A 332 17.86 -8.91 5.06
C GLN A 332 18.20 -8.67 3.58
N GLN A 333 17.90 -9.64 2.73
CA GLN A 333 18.18 -9.58 1.30
C GLN A 333 17.45 -8.42 0.61
N VAL A 334 16.14 -8.26 0.83
CA VAL A 334 15.38 -7.17 0.21
C VAL A 334 15.69 -5.81 0.84
N HIS A 335 15.90 -5.77 2.16
CA HIS A 335 16.29 -4.56 2.88
C HIS A 335 17.64 -4.02 2.37
N ASP A 336 18.66 -4.85 2.33
CA ASP A 336 19.99 -4.43 1.92
C ASP A 336 19.98 -3.90 0.48
N TRP A 337 19.31 -4.62 -0.43
CA TRP A 337 19.19 -4.15 -1.80
C TRP A 337 18.42 -2.81 -1.89
N ALA A 338 17.27 -2.69 -1.24
CA ALA A 338 16.44 -1.49 -1.32
C ALA A 338 17.14 -0.27 -0.71
N TYR A 339 17.74 -0.43 0.47
CA TYR A 339 18.45 0.64 1.17
C TYR A 339 19.79 1.03 0.54
N GLN A 340 20.31 0.20 -0.36
CA GLN A 340 21.48 0.53 -1.17
C GLN A 340 21.11 1.37 -2.41
N HIS A 341 19.94 1.16 -3.02
CA HIS A 341 19.64 1.70 -4.36
C HIS A 341 18.63 2.85 -4.38
N PHE A 342 17.61 2.83 -3.51
CA PHE A 342 16.56 3.85 -3.54
C PHE A 342 16.86 5.16 -2.81
N PRO A 343 17.56 5.20 -1.65
CA PRO A 343 17.76 6.43 -0.90
C PRO A 343 18.53 7.49 -1.68
N ASP A 344 18.12 8.74 -1.55
CA ASP A 344 18.86 9.89 -2.07
C ASP A 344 19.58 10.63 -0.94
N ALA A 345 20.86 10.37 -0.75
CA ALA A 345 21.66 10.95 0.31
C ALA A 345 21.79 12.50 0.23
N LYS A 346 21.51 13.08 -0.94
CA LYS A 346 21.64 14.54 -1.14
C LYS A 346 20.40 15.32 -0.74
N PHE A 347 19.22 14.81 -1.10
CA PHE A 347 17.96 15.55 -0.93
C PHE A 347 16.97 14.85 0.01
N GLY A 348 17.31 13.67 0.51
CA GLY A 348 16.41 12.87 1.34
C GLY A 348 15.32 12.17 0.51
N GLU A 349 14.47 11.42 1.18
CA GLU A 349 13.46 10.55 0.58
C GLU A 349 14.05 9.56 -0.45
N TRP A 350 13.24 8.66 -0.99
CA TRP A 350 13.69 7.67 -1.96
C TRP A 350 13.34 8.07 -3.38
N TYR A 351 14.17 7.64 -4.36
CA TYR A 351 13.71 7.55 -5.74
C TYR A 351 12.56 6.54 -5.84
N GLY A 352 11.68 6.70 -6.83
CA GLY A 352 10.57 5.77 -7.02
C GLY A 352 10.85 4.69 -8.05
N TYR A 353 11.68 5.00 -9.04
CA TYR A 353 11.81 4.22 -10.26
C TYR A 353 13.27 4.03 -10.65
N LEU A 354 13.71 2.78 -10.63
CA LEU A 354 15.05 2.39 -11.03
C LEU A 354 14.99 1.49 -12.27
N HIS A 355 16.03 1.52 -13.07
CA HIS A 355 16.26 0.51 -14.08
C HIS A 355 16.50 -0.87 -13.44
N ARG A 356 16.53 -1.91 -14.24
CA ARG A 356 16.73 -3.28 -13.78
C ARG A 356 18.01 -3.47 -12.96
N ASP A 357 19.09 -2.79 -13.36
CA ASP A 357 20.40 -2.82 -12.69
C ASP A 357 20.49 -2.01 -11.39
N GLY A 358 19.40 -1.32 -11.00
CA GLY A 358 19.36 -0.47 -9.82
C GLY A 358 19.78 0.98 -10.04
N SER A 359 20.16 1.38 -11.25
CA SER A 359 20.42 2.78 -11.58
C SER A 359 19.12 3.59 -11.67
N VAL A 360 19.20 4.90 -11.33
CA VAL A 360 18.02 5.77 -11.30
C VAL A 360 17.46 5.98 -12.71
N SER A 361 16.20 5.62 -12.92
CA SER A 361 15.47 5.84 -14.16
C SER A 361 14.81 7.21 -14.19
N VAL A 362 14.02 7.53 -13.15
CA VAL A 362 13.28 8.80 -13.04
C VAL A 362 13.65 9.47 -11.73
N PRO A 363 14.33 10.63 -11.76
CA PRO A 363 14.90 11.24 -10.56
C PRO A 363 13.92 12.07 -9.73
N LEU A 364 12.62 12.02 -9.98
CA LEU A 364 11.60 12.69 -9.19
C LEU A 364 11.33 12.00 -7.85
N LYS A 365 10.82 12.75 -6.86
CA LYS A 365 10.43 12.23 -5.53
C LYS A 365 8.98 11.82 -5.44
N GLY A 366 8.14 12.43 -6.26
CA GLY A 366 6.73 12.08 -6.31
C GLY A 366 6.05 12.48 -7.60
N ASN A 367 4.93 11.84 -7.87
CA ASN A 367 4.09 12.06 -9.04
C ASN A 367 2.65 11.58 -8.75
N THR A 368 1.85 11.32 -9.79
CA THR A 368 0.49 10.74 -9.65
C THR A 368 0.46 9.44 -8.85
N TRP A 369 1.54 8.64 -8.88
CA TRP A 369 1.58 7.28 -8.32
C TRP A 369 2.47 7.15 -7.08
N LYS A 370 3.50 7.99 -6.97
CA LYS A 370 4.41 8.02 -5.82
C LYS A 370 4.17 9.26 -4.97
N GLY A 371 4.04 9.05 -3.67
CA GLY A 371 3.85 10.07 -2.64
C GLY A 371 4.06 9.49 -1.25
N PRO A 372 3.71 10.19 -0.19
CA PRO A 372 3.95 9.81 1.20
C PRO A 372 3.03 8.68 1.68
N PHE A 373 3.28 7.46 1.24
CA PHE A 373 2.50 6.29 1.63
C PHE A 373 3.33 5.00 1.82
N HIS A 374 3.74 4.33 0.75
CA HIS A 374 4.40 3.01 0.88
C HIS A 374 5.68 3.05 1.71
N LEU A 375 6.58 4.00 1.43
CA LEU A 375 7.83 4.11 2.18
C LEU A 375 7.61 4.48 3.66
N PRO A 376 6.89 5.57 4.01
CA PRO A 376 6.67 5.88 5.42
C PRO A 376 5.81 4.82 6.12
N ARG A 377 4.86 4.17 5.43
CA ARG A 377 4.10 3.02 5.97
C ARG A 377 5.03 1.85 6.28
N GLN A 378 5.93 1.50 5.36
CA GLN A 378 6.92 0.44 5.58
C GLN A 378 7.79 0.75 6.81
N GLN A 379 8.33 1.96 6.90
CA GLN A 379 9.18 2.37 8.00
C GLN A 379 8.43 2.28 9.35
N LEU A 380 7.18 2.76 9.39
CA LEU A 380 6.35 2.71 10.60
C LEU A 380 6.00 1.27 11.02
N ILE A 381 5.51 0.46 10.09
CA ILE A 381 5.10 -0.91 10.38
C ILE A 381 6.32 -1.75 10.77
N CYS A 382 7.43 -1.65 10.05
CA CYS A 382 8.63 -2.42 10.36
C CYS A 382 9.26 -2.02 11.70
N TRP A 383 9.24 -0.75 12.05
CA TRP A 383 9.64 -0.30 13.39
C TRP A 383 8.81 -1.02 14.47
N ARG A 384 7.48 -1.02 14.35
CA ARG A 384 6.59 -1.69 15.31
C ARG A 384 6.74 -3.21 15.35
N LEU A 385 6.91 -3.84 14.19
CA LEU A 385 7.15 -5.29 14.12
C LEU A 385 8.45 -5.68 14.83
N LEU A 386 9.51 -4.89 14.67
CA LEU A 386 10.79 -5.13 15.35
C LEU A 386 10.68 -4.95 16.86
N GLU A 387 9.92 -3.96 17.35
CA GLU A 387 9.64 -3.83 18.78
C GLU A 387 8.84 -5.03 19.32
N ALA A 388 7.90 -5.55 18.53
CA ALA A 388 7.15 -6.76 18.88
C ALA A 388 8.07 -8.01 18.92
N ILE A 389 9.00 -8.16 17.97
CA ILE A 389 10.01 -9.22 17.94
C ILE A 389 10.92 -9.10 19.17
N GLN A 390 11.38 -7.89 19.51
CA GLN A 390 12.20 -7.63 20.68
C GLN A 390 11.52 -8.07 21.98
N LYS A 391 10.24 -7.70 22.15
CA LYS A 391 9.42 -8.11 23.30
C LYS A 391 9.26 -9.64 23.36
N LYS A 392 8.97 -10.29 22.23
CA LYS A 392 8.82 -11.75 22.16
C LYS A 392 10.11 -12.47 22.55
N ASN A 393 11.26 -11.99 22.09
CA ASN A 393 12.56 -12.56 22.45
C ASN A 393 12.87 -12.42 23.96
N ALA A 394 12.53 -11.26 24.55
CA ALA A 394 12.74 -11.01 25.98
C ALA A 394 11.84 -11.88 26.89
N THR A 395 10.67 -12.33 26.41
CA THR A 395 9.78 -13.23 27.18
C THR A 395 10.10 -14.71 27.00
N SER A 396 10.96 -15.05 26.06
CA SER A 396 11.36 -16.43 25.74
C SER A 396 12.73 -16.83 26.37
N THR A 397 13.41 -15.85 26.99
CA THR A 397 14.63 -16.02 27.81
C THR A 397 14.28 -15.99 29.28
#